data_c9a1f567639f9d6dbcd664f0e9494563
#
_entry.id   c9a1f567639f9d6dbcd664f0e9494563
#
_cell.length_a   1.000
_cell.length_b   1.000
_cell.length_c   1.000
_cell.angle_alpha   90.00
_cell.angle_beta   90.00
_cell.angle_gamma   90.00
#
_symmetry.space_group_name_H-M   'P 1'
#
loop_
_entity.id
_entity.type
_entity.pdbx_description
1 polymer ?
#
loop_
_entity_poly.entity_id
_entity_poly.type
_entity_poly.pdbx_seq_one_letter_code
_entity_poly.pdbx_strand_id
1 'polypeptide(L)'
;MSATLRVRAVREDRGRFAAIRDARVLIYWPHGLGDWVHFGAVLPLLEPSNAYAITRFGDDYVSVMEGNARVCALLGGGAAPSDGGERGARHLGLSLKRCDGRVVTLEAPAPLDQGVTSFAPDVVLWTDYPETEGRTPYPFHTKARNLARLLVPPERLAALDLSAPLPNSIDFGIPAATRRLVDERLARLAAPGTPLCVISRTGVTASRKNWGDGSEARAFVAAMRAMSPRWRFVSMDDEPLGEGVAGFRELFGGGAEPFARLYKALAGRTNLFVGIPAGPLHLTMARGDVPTIGLWLAHHPDWYDEPNPRAIHLVGRYVRECGFDRRPATATKPSSLAHRLRYVETRSIDARTVADAARELIA
;
A
#
# COMPACT_ATOMS: atom_id res chain seq x y z
N MET A 1 -10.10 0.54 -32.54
CA MET A 1 -9.58 -0.82 -32.76
C MET A 1 -8.70 -1.13 -31.57
N SER A 2 -8.83 -2.31 -30.93
CA SER A 2 -7.90 -2.73 -29.88
C SER A 2 -6.65 -3.33 -30.52
N ALA A 3 -5.47 -3.00 -30.04
CA ALA A 3 -4.25 -3.72 -30.41
C ALA A 3 -4.15 -5.00 -29.59
N THR A 4 -3.67 -6.02 -30.21
CA THR A 4 -3.48 -7.33 -29.61
C THR A 4 -2.01 -7.68 -29.67
N LEU A 5 -1.37 -7.78 -28.52
CA LEU A 5 0.03 -8.18 -28.42
C LEU A 5 0.13 -9.59 -27.82
N ARG A 6 0.80 -10.50 -28.51
CA ARG A 6 1.10 -11.84 -27.98
C ARG A 6 2.41 -11.79 -27.23
N VAL A 7 2.37 -12.13 -25.94
CA VAL A 7 3.52 -12.05 -25.05
C VAL A 7 3.68 -13.34 -24.26
N ARG A 8 4.91 -13.73 -23.99
CA ARG A 8 5.20 -14.85 -23.10
C ARG A 8 4.72 -14.50 -21.70
N ALA A 9 3.80 -15.27 -21.15
CA ALA A 9 3.39 -15.17 -19.75
C ALA A 9 4.29 -16.03 -18.87
N VAL A 10 4.69 -15.48 -17.76
CA VAL A 10 5.29 -16.22 -16.66
C VAL A 10 4.34 -16.17 -15.49
N ARG A 11 3.64 -17.25 -15.25
CA ARG A 11 2.79 -17.44 -14.08
C ARG A 11 3.45 -18.45 -13.16
N GLU A 12 3.63 -18.09 -11.89
CA GLU A 12 3.91 -18.98 -10.74
C GLU A 12 5.05 -20.01 -10.85
N ASP A 13 5.86 -20.00 -11.90
CA ASP A 13 6.92 -20.99 -12.02
C ASP A 13 8.14 -20.49 -11.21
N ARG A 14 8.19 -20.92 -9.95
CA ARG A 14 9.27 -20.65 -9.00
C ARG A 14 10.62 -20.97 -9.65
N GLY A 15 11.34 -19.97 -10.07
CA GLY A 15 12.64 -20.11 -10.72
C GLY A 15 12.67 -19.68 -12.18
N ARG A 16 11.57 -19.76 -12.95
CA ARG A 16 11.60 -19.31 -14.35
C ARG A 16 11.67 -17.80 -14.50
N PHE A 17 10.96 -17.05 -13.65
CA PHE A 17 11.05 -15.60 -13.70
C PHE A 17 12.43 -15.11 -13.26
N ALA A 18 12.97 -15.66 -12.19
CA ALA A 18 14.28 -15.33 -11.67
C ALA A 18 15.44 -15.62 -12.64
N ALA A 19 15.21 -16.47 -13.65
CA ALA A 19 16.16 -16.79 -14.71
C ALA A 19 16.07 -15.86 -15.94
N ILE A 20 15.10 -14.96 -16.00
CA ILE A 20 14.92 -14.03 -17.13
C ILE A 20 15.97 -12.91 -17.05
N ARG A 21 16.67 -12.69 -18.17
CA ARG A 21 17.72 -11.68 -18.33
C ARG A 21 17.48 -10.87 -19.60
N ASP A 22 17.95 -9.64 -19.60
CA ASP A 22 17.99 -8.75 -20.76
C ASP A 22 16.62 -8.59 -21.44
N ALA A 23 15.55 -8.62 -20.67
CA ALA A 23 14.18 -8.59 -21.16
C ALA A 23 13.42 -7.33 -20.74
N ARG A 24 12.43 -6.96 -21.55
CA ARG A 24 11.44 -5.95 -21.21
C ARG A 24 10.25 -6.66 -20.53
N VAL A 25 10.10 -6.45 -19.24
CA VAL A 25 9.12 -7.16 -18.40
C VAL A 25 7.98 -6.23 -18.03
N LEU A 26 6.78 -6.59 -18.44
CA LEU A 26 5.57 -5.94 -17.97
C LEU A 26 5.06 -6.64 -16.71
N ILE A 27 5.05 -5.94 -15.59
CA ILE A 27 4.54 -6.46 -14.33
C ILE A 27 3.04 -6.24 -14.27
N TYR A 28 2.30 -7.34 -14.13
CA TYR A 28 0.88 -7.37 -13.88
C TYR A 28 0.62 -7.83 -12.44
N TRP A 29 0.30 -6.86 -11.54
CA TRP A 29 0.08 -7.08 -10.12
C TRP A 29 -1.28 -6.53 -9.71
N PRO A 30 -2.37 -7.35 -9.74
CA PRO A 30 -3.75 -6.89 -9.57
C PRO A 30 -4.14 -6.72 -8.11
N HIS A 31 -3.35 -5.97 -7.36
CA HIS A 31 -3.57 -5.76 -5.93
C HIS A 31 -3.75 -4.28 -5.57
N GLY A 32 -4.20 -4.04 -4.34
CA GLY A 32 -4.43 -2.70 -3.82
C GLY A 32 -3.15 -1.91 -3.52
N LEU A 33 -3.33 -0.65 -3.15
CA LEU A 33 -2.25 0.28 -2.86
C LEU A 33 -1.23 -0.27 -1.85
N GLY A 34 -1.68 -0.89 -0.76
CA GLY A 34 -0.78 -1.45 0.26
C GLY A 34 0.09 -2.58 -0.30
N ASP A 35 -0.45 -3.38 -1.19
CA ASP A 35 0.29 -4.46 -1.83
C ASP A 35 1.36 -3.94 -2.79
N TRP A 36 1.10 -2.83 -3.48
CA TRP A 36 2.11 -2.13 -4.28
C TRP A 36 3.22 -1.55 -3.42
N VAL A 37 2.92 -1.09 -2.21
CA VAL A 37 3.96 -0.67 -1.26
C VAL A 37 4.88 -1.85 -0.91
N HIS A 38 4.33 -3.04 -0.66
CA HIS A 38 5.15 -4.25 -0.41
C HIS A 38 5.97 -4.64 -1.64
N PHE A 39 5.40 -4.52 -2.83
CA PHE A 39 6.13 -4.76 -4.07
C PHE A 39 7.30 -3.79 -4.25
N GLY A 40 7.16 -2.56 -3.76
CA GLY A 40 8.22 -1.56 -3.73
C GLY A 40 9.49 -1.99 -2.99
N ALA A 41 9.37 -2.88 -2.01
CA ALA A 41 10.52 -3.45 -1.33
C ALA A 41 11.23 -4.55 -2.14
N VAL A 42 10.55 -5.13 -3.13
CA VAL A 42 11.10 -6.22 -3.98
C VAL A 42 11.71 -5.70 -5.27
N LEU A 43 11.19 -4.62 -5.82
CA LEU A 43 11.64 -4.05 -7.11
C LEU A 43 13.17 -3.87 -7.23
N PRO A 44 13.89 -3.33 -6.21
CA PRO A 44 15.35 -3.16 -6.29
C PRO A 44 16.11 -4.47 -6.36
N LEU A 45 15.48 -5.56 -5.92
CA LEU A 45 16.08 -6.88 -5.82
C LEU A 45 15.93 -7.70 -7.10
N LEU A 46 15.00 -7.30 -7.98
CA LEU A 46 14.79 -7.97 -9.26
C LEU A 46 16.03 -7.88 -10.15
N GLU A 47 16.08 -8.75 -11.16
CA GLU A 47 17.20 -8.83 -12.10
C GLU A 47 17.53 -7.46 -12.71
N PRO A 48 18.76 -6.95 -12.55
CA PRO A 48 19.11 -5.60 -12.98
C PRO A 48 19.23 -5.44 -14.50
N SER A 49 19.45 -6.50 -15.25
CA SER A 49 19.54 -6.44 -16.72
C SER A 49 18.18 -6.26 -17.39
N ASN A 50 17.08 -6.51 -16.65
CA ASN A 50 15.74 -6.35 -17.19
C ASN A 50 15.25 -4.90 -17.08
N ALA A 51 14.48 -4.45 -18.08
CA ALA A 51 13.68 -3.23 -18.01
C ALA A 51 12.26 -3.55 -17.51
N TYR A 52 11.76 -2.80 -16.54
CA TYR A 52 10.46 -3.06 -15.94
C TYR A 52 9.47 -1.95 -16.24
N ALA A 53 8.30 -2.33 -16.75
CA ALA A 53 7.12 -1.49 -16.80
C ALA A 53 6.03 -2.09 -15.89
N ILE A 54 5.17 -1.24 -15.38
CA ILE A 54 4.05 -1.64 -14.52
C ILE A 54 2.75 -1.27 -15.21
N THR A 55 1.77 -2.18 -15.17
CA THR A 55 0.42 -1.87 -15.64
C THR A 55 -0.31 -1.03 -14.61
N ARG A 56 -1.02 0.00 -15.07
CA ARG A 56 -1.97 0.74 -14.25
C ARG A 56 -3.30 0.00 -14.19
N PHE A 57 -3.82 -0.14 -12.99
CA PHE A 57 -5.16 -0.66 -12.74
C PHE A 57 -6.03 0.42 -12.12
N GLY A 58 -7.32 0.43 -12.49
CA GLY A 58 -8.41 1.13 -11.87
C GLY A 58 -8.02 2.42 -11.16
N ASP A 59 -8.09 2.48 -9.89
CA ASP A 59 -7.97 3.66 -9.05
C ASP A 59 -6.54 4.28 -8.92
N ASP A 60 -5.71 4.18 -9.94
CA ASP A 60 -4.37 4.80 -9.98
C ASP A 60 -3.40 4.39 -8.85
N TYR A 61 -3.65 3.26 -8.21
CA TYR A 61 -2.76 2.78 -7.13
C TYR A 61 -1.32 2.60 -7.57
N VAL A 62 -1.11 2.28 -8.85
CA VAL A 62 0.23 2.10 -9.42
C VAL A 62 1.02 3.40 -9.47
N SER A 63 0.38 4.56 -9.41
CA SER A 63 1.07 5.85 -9.32
C SER A 63 1.94 5.96 -8.06
N VAL A 64 1.77 5.06 -7.10
CA VAL A 64 2.69 4.92 -5.96
C VAL A 64 4.11 4.60 -6.40
N MET A 65 4.28 3.95 -7.57
CA MET A 65 5.57 3.58 -8.15
C MET A 65 6.20 4.68 -9.03
N GLU A 66 5.56 5.83 -9.18
CA GLU A 66 6.16 6.96 -9.90
C GLU A 66 7.47 7.38 -9.22
N GLY A 67 8.48 7.65 -10.05
CA GLY A 67 9.82 8.00 -9.59
C GLY A 67 10.69 6.83 -9.16
N ASN A 68 10.14 5.61 -9.07
CA ASN A 68 10.94 4.45 -8.73
C ASN A 68 11.99 4.16 -9.80
N ALA A 69 13.28 4.17 -9.42
CA ALA A 69 14.40 4.00 -10.33
C ALA A 69 14.41 2.68 -11.11
N ARG A 70 13.67 1.67 -10.65
CA ARG A 70 13.55 0.36 -11.32
C ARG A 70 12.38 0.28 -12.28
N VAL A 71 11.52 1.28 -12.34
CA VAL A 71 10.34 1.31 -13.20
C VAL A 71 10.55 2.32 -14.31
N CYS A 72 10.72 1.85 -15.53
CA CYS A 72 10.94 2.69 -16.69
C CYS A 72 9.64 3.26 -17.30
N ALA A 73 8.49 2.62 -17.06
CA ALA A 73 7.21 3.10 -17.54
C ALA A 73 6.04 2.62 -16.66
N LEU A 74 5.03 3.49 -16.51
CA LEU A 74 3.72 3.15 -15.99
C LEU A 74 2.74 3.13 -17.17
N LEU A 75 2.26 1.95 -17.51
CA LEU A 75 1.43 1.73 -18.69
C LEU A 75 -0.05 1.68 -18.30
N GLY A 76 -0.89 2.36 -19.06
CA GLY A 76 -2.32 2.42 -18.79
C GLY A 76 -2.71 3.61 -17.90
N GLY A 77 -4.00 3.94 -17.90
CA GLY A 77 -4.55 5.08 -17.17
C GLY A 77 -5.21 6.06 -18.12
N GLY A 78 -6.31 5.67 -18.72
CA GLY A 78 -7.35 6.61 -19.14
C GLY A 78 -8.11 7.02 -17.89
N ALA A 79 -8.76 8.20 -17.89
CA ALA A 79 -9.64 8.62 -16.82
C ALA A 79 -10.64 7.48 -16.50
N ALA A 80 -10.76 7.14 -15.22
CA ALA A 80 -11.77 6.18 -14.80
C ALA A 80 -13.14 6.69 -15.29
N PRO A 81 -14.00 5.82 -15.85
CA PRO A 81 -15.37 6.22 -16.11
C PRO A 81 -16.01 6.67 -14.80
N SER A 82 -16.68 7.81 -14.83
CA SER A 82 -17.28 8.48 -13.66
C SER A 82 -18.47 7.77 -13.03
N ASP A 83 -18.81 6.58 -13.51
CA ASP A 83 -19.98 5.84 -13.09
C ASP A 83 -19.65 4.86 -11.97
N GLY A 84 -20.12 5.22 -10.80
CA GLY A 84 -20.07 4.49 -9.53
C GLY A 84 -20.71 3.11 -9.50
N GLY A 85 -20.43 2.25 -10.49
CA GLY A 85 -20.93 0.89 -10.57
C GLY A 85 -19.89 -0.14 -10.13
N GLU A 86 -20.31 -0.98 -9.26
CA GLU A 86 -19.73 -2.25 -8.78
C GLU A 86 -18.19 -2.42 -8.79
N ARG A 87 -17.68 -2.61 -7.60
CA ARG A 87 -16.28 -2.94 -7.23
C ARG A 87 -15.85 -4.34 -7.70
N GLY A 88 -16.04 -4.64 -8.94
CA GLY A 88 -15.37 -5.74 -9.61
C GLY A 88 -14.06 -5.20 -10.16
N ALA A 89 -12.96 -5.95 -10.05
CA ALA A 89 -11.65 -5.60 -10.59
C ALA A 89 -11.77 -5.10 -12.02
N ARG A 90 -12.02 -3.82 -12.20
CA ARG A 90 -12.07 -3.18 -13.50
C ARG A 90 -10.64 -2.97 -13.94
N HIS A 91 -10.13 -3.97 -14.61
CA HIS A 91 -8.90 -3.87 -15.37
C HIS A 91 -9.09 -2.76 -16.40
N LEU A 92 -8.51 -1.59 -16.17
CA LEU A 92 -8.53 -0.52 -17.15
C LEU A 92 -7.79 -0.98 -18.40
N GLY A 93 -8.54 -1.62 -19.27
CA GLY A 93 -8.19 -1.80 -20.65
C GLY A 93 -7.12 -2.80 -21.00
N LEU A 94 -6.39 -3.40 -20.07
CA LEU A 94 -5.58 -4.55 -20.36
C LEU A 94 -6.34 -5.82 -19.99
N SER A 95 -6.84 -6.56 -20.97
CA SER A 95 -7.35 -7.89 -20.72
C SER A 95 -6.29 -8.91 -21.10
N LEU A 96 -5.98 -9.80 -20.16
CA LEU A 96 -5.13 -10.95 -20.41
C LEU A 96 -6.02 -12.11 -20.80
N LYS A 97 -6.02 -12.47 -22.07
CA LYS A 97 -6.65 -13.72 -22.54
C LYS A 97 -5.59 -14.80 -22.58
N ARG A 98 -5.82 -15.87 -21.87
CA ARG A 98 -4.95 -17.02 -21.85
C ARG A 98 -5.10 -17.78 -23.19
N CYS A 99 -4.04 -17.80 -23.97
CA CYS A 99 -3.89 -18.69 -25.12
C CYS A 99 -2.79 -19.66 -24.75
N ASP A 100 -3.08 -20.96 -24.70
CA ASP A 100 -2.12 -22.07 -24.61
C ASP A 100 -1.25 -22.21 -23.35
N GLY A 101 -1.66 -21.68 -22.21
CA GLY A 101 -0.96 -21.89 -20.93
C GLY A 101 0.43 -21.23 -20.80
N ARG A 102 1.06 -20.79 -21.89
CA ARG A 102 2.38 -20.16 -21.90
C ARG A 102 2.41 -18.78 -22.59
N VAL A 103 1.41 -18.48 -23.38
CA VAL A 103 1.28 -17.22 -24.09
C VAL A 103 0.02 -16.52 -23.61
N VAL A 104 0.11 -15.26 -23.31
CA VAL A 104 -1.05 -14.42 -23.05
C VAL A 104 -1.22 -13.43 -24.19
N THR A 105 -2.47 -13.15 -24.51
CA THR A 105 -2.81 -12.05 -25.38
C THR A 105 -3.14 -10.84 -24.50
N LEU A 106 -2.39 -9.76 -24.69
CA LEU A 106 -2.70 -8.47 -24.14
C LEU A 106 -3.64 -7.75 -25.11
N GLU A 107 -4.85 -7.49 -24.66
CA GLU A 107 -5.78 -6.60 -25.36
C GLU A 107 -5.81 -5.25 -24.61
N ALA A 108 -5.52 -4.17 -25.32
CA ALA A 108 -5.55 -2.84 -24.76
C ALA A 108 -6.49 -1.94 -25.56
N PRO A 109 -7.28 -1.05 -24.94
CA PRO A 109 -8.00 -0.03 -25.68
C PRO A 109 -7.01 0.95 -26.33
N ALA A 110 -7.41 1.56 -27.43
CA ALA A 110 -6.54 2.39 -28.28
C ALA A 110 -5.63 3.42 -27.57
N PRO A 111 -6.05 4.12 -26.49
CA PRO A 111 -5.15 5.02 -25.76
C PRO A 111 -4.00 4.33 -25.03
N LEU A 112 -4.15 3.04 -24.71
CA LEU A 112 -3.12 2.24 -24.02
C LEU A 112 -2.14 1.60 -24.98
N ASP A 113 -2.54 1.43 -26.22
CA ASP A 113 -1.75 0.79 -27.27
C ASP A 113 -0.41 1.46 -27.45
N GLN A 114 -0.37 2.79 -27.41
CA GLN A 114 0.87 3.53 -27.64
C GLN A 114 1.91 3.26 -26.54
N GLY A 115 1.52 3.23 -25.28
CA GLY A 115 2.43 2.93 -24.18
C GLY A 115 2.92 1.48 -24.21
N VAL A 116 2.00 0.51 -24.37
CA VAL A 116 2.34 -0.91 -24.43
C VAL A 116 3.13 -1.23 -25.69
N THR A 117 2.74 -0.67 -26.83
CA THR A 117 3.43 -0.87 -28.11
C THR A 117 4.83 -0.26 -28.09
N SER A 118 5.00 0.93 -27.52
CA SER A 118 6.32 1.57 -27.42
C SER A 118 7.23 0.87 -26.41
N PHE A 119 6.70 0.35 -25.30
CA PHE A 119 7.48 -0.47 -24.38
C PHE A 119 7.79 -1.84 -24.97
N ALA A 120 6.87 -2.40 -25.76
CA ALA A 120 6.99 -3.69 -26.45
C ALA A 120 7.53 -4.81 -25.52
N PRO A 121 6.76 -5.27 -24.53
CA PRO A 121 7.24 -6.23 -23.55
C PRO A 121 7.57 -7.58 -24.20
N ASP A 122 8.69 -8.16 -23.78
CA ASP A 122 9.08 -9.53 -24.16
C ASP A 122 8.37 -10.55 -23.26
N VAL A 123 8.11 -10.15 -22.02
CA VAL A 123 7.54 -10.99 -20.97
C VAL A 123 6.50 -10.21 -20.18
N VAL A 124 5.40 -10.88 -19.84
CA VAL A 124 4.47 -10.41 -18.80
C VAL A 124 4.67 -11.24 -17.56
N LEU A 125 5.10 -10.60 -16.48
CA LEU A 125 5.05 -11.20 -15.16
C LEU A 125 3.64 -11.00 -14.61
N TRP A 126 2.89 -12.08 -14.56
CA TRP A 126 1.65 -12.14 -13.82
C TRP A 126 1.92 -12.86 -12.51
N THR A 127 1.95 -12.12 -11.41
CA THR A 127 2.23 -12.71 -10.12
C THR A 127 1.14 -12.37 -9.10
N ASP A 128 1.03 -13.22 -8.12
CA ASP A 128 0.21 -13.05 -6.92
C ASP A 128 1.08 -13.34 -5.71
N TYR A 129 0.58 -13.07 -4.53
CA TYR A 129 1.23 -13.60 -3.34
C TYR A 129 1.32 -15.12 -3.45
N PRO A 130 2.46 -15.71 -3.09
CA PRO A 130 2.55 -17.17 -3.04
C PRO A 130 1.50 -17.65 -2.03
N GLU A 131 0.39 -18.15 -2.56
CA GLU A 131 -0.61 -18.79 -1.74
C GLU A 131 0.04 -20.03 -1.13
N THR A 132 0.16 -20.03 0.16
CA THR A 132 0.16 -21.26 0.90
C THR A 132 -1.27 -21.76 0.82
N GLU A 133 -1.53 -22.72 -0.05
CA GLU A 133 -2.85 -23.28 -0.28
C GLU A 133 -3.61 -23.40 1.05
N GLY A 134 -4.49 -22.47 1.29
CA GLY A 134 -5.64 -22.53 2.15
C GLY A 134 -5.48 -22.63 3.65
N ARG A 135 -4.31 -22.73 4.30
CA ARG A 135 -4.33 -23.12 5.72
C ARG A 135 -3.22 -22.60 6.65
N THR A 136 -2.18 -22.00 6.15
CA THR A 136 -1.19 -21.39 7.06
C THR A 136 -0.92 -19.97 6.64
N PRO A 137 -1.07 -19.00 7.56
CA PRO A 137 -0.52 -17.67 7.36
C PRO A 137 0.96 -17.85 7.04
N TYR A 138 1.50 -17.04 6.16
CA TYR A 138 2.90 -17.03 5.71
C TYR A 138 3.84 -17.47 6.82
N PRO A 139 4.32 -18.73 6.85
CA PRO A 139 4.80 -19.30 8.10
C PRO A 139 6.07 -18.66 8.62
N PHE A 140 6.81 -17.88 7.81
CA PHE A 140 8.17 -17.50 8.21
C PHE A 140 8.59 -16.10 7.82
N HIS A 141 7.90 -15.41 6.90
CA HIS A 141 8.37 -14.15 6.35
C HIS A 141 7.22 -13.19 6.07
N THR A 142 7.55 -11.91 6.04
CA THR A 142 6.64 -10.87 5.60
C THR A 142 6.21 -11.06 4.15
N LYS A 143 5.18 -10.35 3.74
CA LYS A 143 4.67 -10.38 2.36
C LYS A 143 5.77 -10.05 1.35
N ALA A 144 6.57 -9.01 1.60
CA ALA A 144 7.65 -8.62 0.71
C ALA A 144 8.73 -9.69 0.59
N ARG A 145 9.13 -10.33 1.70
CA ARG A 145 10.14 -11.40 1.68
C ARG A 145 9.65 -12.66 0.96
N ASN A 146 8.38 -12.99 1.10
CA ASN A 146 7.79 -14.10 0.34
C ASN A 146 7.79 -13.83 -1.15
N LEU A 147 7.46 -12.59 -1.57
CA LEU A 147 7.60 -12.16 -2.96
C LEU A 147 9.06 -12.18 -3.43
N ALA A 148 9.99 -11.70 -2.62
CA ALA A 148 11.40 -11.73 -2.96
C ALA A 148 11.89 -13.17 -3.23
N ARG A 149 11.50 -14.12 -2.40
CA ARG A 149 11.83 -15.54 -2.62
C ARG A 149 11.28 -16.11 -3.93
N LEU A 150 10.16 -15.56 -4.40
CA LEU A 150 9.55 -15.99 -5.65
C LEU A 150 10.21 -15.35 -6.87
N LEU A 151 10.58 -14.08 -6.77
CA LEU A 151 10.90 -13.23 -7.92
C LEU A 151 12.39 -12.89 -8.06
N VAL A 152 13.14 -12.93 -6.95
CA VAL A 152 14.55 -12.53 -6.94
C VAL A 152 15.43 -13.72 -7.33
N PRO A 153 16.44 -13.52 -8.19
CA PRO A 153 17.42 -14.56 -8.54
C PRO A 153 18.06 -15.18 -7.30
N PRO A 154 18.25 -16.52 -7.27
CA PRO A 154 18.74 -17.23 -6.09
C PRO A 154 20.07 -16.69 -5.55
N GLU A 155 20.99 -16.32 -6.43
CA GLU A 155 22.30 -15.76 -6.11
C GLU A 155 22.19 -14.40 -5.41
N ARG A 156 21.23 -13.57 -5.83
CA ARG A 156 20.96 -12.28 -5.18
C ARG A 156 20.21 -12.48 -3.88
N LEU A 157 19.27 -13.42 -3.85
CA LEU A 157 18.52 -13.75 -2.65
C LEU A 157 19.43 -14.27 -1.54
N ALA A 158 20.42 -15.08 -1.88
CA ALA A 158 21.41 -15.62 -0.94
C ALA A 158 22.29 -14.53 -0.29
N ALA A 159 22.47 -13.40 -0.97
CA ALA A 159 23.23 -12.27 -0.46
C ALA A 159 22.42 -11.36 0.48
N LEU A 160 21.10 -11.58 0.62
CA LEU A 160 20.21 -10.76 1.46
C LEU A 160 20.14 -11.29 2.88
N ASP A 161 20.23 -10.39 3.84
CA ASP A 161 19.81 -10.70 5.21
C ASP A 161 18.28 -10.66 5.31
N LEU A 162 17.64 -11.80 5.05
CA LEU A 162 16.20 -11.93 5.19
C LEU A 162 15.71 -11.89 6.65
N SER A 163 16.59 -11.70 7.62
CA SER A 163 16.22 -11.45 9.01
C SER A 163 15.93 -9.98 9.30
N ALA A 164 16.45 -9.07 8.49
CA ALA A 164 16.18 -7.64 8.54
C ALA A 164 15.01 -7.27 7.61
N PRO A 165 14.25 -6.20 7.89
CA PRO A 165 13.26 -5.66 6.97
C PRO A 165 13.89 -5.30 5.63
N LEU A 166 13.19 -5.62 4.54
CA LEU A 166 13.61 -5.17 3.22
C LEU A 166 13.39 -3.65 3.09
N PRO A 167 14.40 -2.90 2.61
CA PRO A 167 14.23 -1.47 2.40
C PRO A 167 13.20 -1.21 1.30
N ASN A 168 12.26 -0.29 1.57
CA ASN A 168 11.28 0.10 0.57
C ASN A 168 11.89 1.10 -0.43
N SER A 169 11.57 0.94 -1.71
CA SER A 169 12.04 1.80 -2.79
C SER A 169 11.00 2.79 -3.33
N ILE A 170 9.90 2.98 -2.60
CA ILE A 170 8.91 4.00 -2.97
C ILE A 170 9.58 5.37 -3.00
N ASP A 171 9.50 6.03 -4.15
CA ASP A 171 9.91 7.42 -4.24
C ASP A 171 8.81 8.33 -3.69
N PHE A 172 9.16 9.12 -2.70
CA PHE A 172 8.29 10.15 -2.13
C PHE A 172 8.52 11.53 -2.75
N GLY A 173 9.23 11.60 -3.86
CA GLY A 173 9.32 12.78 -4.70
C GLY A 173 7.93 13.18 -5.23
N ILE A 174 7.50 14.40 -4.96
CA ILE A 174 6.17 14.90 -5.35
C ILE A 174 6.34 16.05 -6.31
N PRO A 175 5.64 16.05 -7.48
CA PRO A 175 5.61 17.18 -8.39
C PRO A 175 5.23 18.48 -7.66
N ALA A 176 5.89 19.57 -7.98
CA ALA A 176 5.65 20.85 -7.34
C ALA A 176 4.17 21.32 -7.48
N ALA A 177 3.52 20.99 -8.59
CA ALA A 177 2.11 21.29 -8.82
C ALA A 177 1.20 20.53 -7.82
N THR A 178 1.42 19.22 -7.64
CA THR A 178 0.66 18.41 -6.68
C THR A 178 0.88 18.90 -5.24
N ARG A 179 2.12 19.26 -4.91
CA ARG A 179 2.45 19.81 -3.59
C ARG A 179 1.70 21.11 -3.33
N ARG A 180 1.70 22.04 -4.30
CA ARG A 180 0.93 23.29 -4.20
C ARG A 180 -0.57 23.02 -4.05
N LEU A 181 -1.13 22.13 -4.85
CA LEU A 181 -2.54 21.75 -4.75
C LEU A 181 -2.89 21.27 -3.35
N VAL A 182 -2.08 20.39 -2.76
CA VAL A 182 -2.31 19.87 -1.39
C VAL A 182 -2.21 21.01 -0.38
N ASP A 183 -1.18 21.87 -0.48
CA ASP A 183 -1.00 23.01 0.41
C ASP A 183 -2.17 24.01 0.34
N GLU A 184 -2.66 24.33 -0.85
CA GLU A 184 -3.82 25.21 -1.06
C GLU A 184 -5.11 24.63 -0.48
N ARG A 185 -5.31 23.30 -0.63
CA ARG A 185 -6.48 22.63 -0.06
C ARG A 185 -6.41 22.58 1.47
N LEU A 186 -5.26 22.26 2.03
CA LEU A 186 -5.05 22.25 3.48
C LEU A 186 -5.14 23.65 4.09
N ALA A 187 -4.75 24.69 3.38
CA ALA A 187 -4.87 26.10 3.85
C ALA A 187 -6.33 26.51 4.12
N ARG A 188 -7.30 25.83 3.51
CA ARG A 188 -8.73 26.02 3.82
C ARG A 188 -9.13 25.45 5.19
N LEU A 189 -8.37 24.49 5.71
CA LEU A 189 -8.63 23.89 7.01
C LEU A 189 -7.92 24.65 8.15
N ALA A 190 -6.73 25.16 7.88
CA ALA A 190 -5.90 25.74 8.90
C ALA A 190 -4.75 26.58 8.34
N ALA A 191 -4.25 27.51 9.19
CA ALA A 191 -3.04 28.26 8.90
C ALA A 191 -1.81 27.32 8.75
N PRO A 192 -0.78 27.75 8.00
CA PRO A 192 0.48 27.00 7.90
C PRO A 192 1.07 26.69 9.28
N GLY A 193 1.65 25.50 9.44
CA GLY A 193 2.22 25.04 10.71
C GLY A 193 1.22 24.53 11.74
N THR A 194 -0.06 24.47 11.39
CA THR A 194 -1.06 23.80 12.22
C THR A 194 -0.87 22.29 12.17
N PRO A 195 -0.81 21.57 13.31
CA PRO A 195 -0.61 20.13 13.30
C PRO A 195 -1.79 19.40 12.67
N LEU A 196 -1.47 18.44 11.80
CA LEU A 196 -2.42 17.64 11.03
C LEU A 196 -2.38 16.18 11.46
N CYS A 197 -3.55 15.63 11.80
CA CYS A 197 -3.75 14.21 12.00
C CYS A 197 -4.57 13.63 10.84
N VAL A 198 -4.03 12.57 10.23
CA VAL A 198 -4.75 11.81 9.19
C VAL A 198 -5.27 10.51 9.78
N ILE A 199 -6.54 10.20 9.55
CA ILE A 199 -7.23 9.02 10.10
C ILE A 199 -7.72 8.14 8.94
N SER A 200 -7.40 6.84 9.00
CA SER A 200 -7.88 5.82 8.06
C SER A 200 -8.44 4.64 8.84
N ARG A 201 -9.77 4.64 9.06
CA ARG A 201 -10.45 3.62 9.89
C ARG A 201 -11.08 2.49 9.08
N THR A 202 -11.29 2.68 7.77
CA THR A 202 -11.95 1.69 6.92
C THR A 202 -11.02 1.18 5.82
N GLY A 203 -11.26 -0.07 5.40
CA GLY A 203 -10.57 -0.70 4.30
C GLY A 203 -11.55 -1.33 3.33
N VAL A 204 -11.21 -1.30 2.05
CA VAL A 204 -12.07 -1.78 0.96
C VAL A 204 -12.25 -3.30 0.97
N THR A 205 -11.22 -4.04 1.40
CA THR A 205 -11.14 -5.50 1.18
C THR A 205 -11.70 -6.34 2.32
N ALA A 206 -11.82 -5.82 3.53
CA ALA A 206 -12.32 -6.61 4.65
C ALA A 206 -12.84 -5.73 5.80
N SER A 207 -14.15 -5.75 6.03
CA SER A 207 -14.81 -4.99 7.11
C SER A 207 -14.27 -5.33 8.51
N ARG A 208 -13.81 -6.57 8.72
CA ARG A 208 -13.18 -7.00 9.99
C ARG A 208 -11.91 -6.25 10.38
N LYS A 209 -11.31 -5.52 9.44
CA LYS A 209 -10.16 -4.64 9.70
C LYS A 209 -10.59 -3.28 10.21
N ASN A 210 -11.84 -2.90 9.99
CA ASN A 210 -12.31 -1.54 10.25
C ASN A 210 -12.30 -1.22 11.75
N TRP A 211 -11.92 -0.01 12.06
CA TRP A 211 -11.91 0.51 13.41
C TRP A 211 -13.33 0.96 13.81
N GLY A 212 -14.11 -0.01 14.24
CA GLY A 212 -15.49 0.20 14.68
C GLY A 212 -16.41 0.84 13.64
N ASP A 213 -17.48 1.42 14.11
CA ASP A 213 -18.50 2.16 13.36
C ASP A 213 -18.19 3.67 13.23
N GLY A 214 -17.02 4.09 13.67
CA GLY A 214 -16.59 5.48 13.71
C GLY A 214 -16.77 6.17 15.07
N SER A 215 -17.46 5.57 16.03
CA SER A 215 -17.62 6.16 17.37
C SER A 215 -16.28 6.35 18.08
N GLU A 216 -15.41 5.34 18.02
CA GLU A 216 -14.05 5.40 18.59
C GLU A 216 -13.19 6.47 17.91
N ALA A 217 -13.28 6.59 16.58
CA ALA A 217 -12.55 7.62 15.87
C ALA A 217 -13.04 9.04 16.23
N ARG A 218 -14.35 9.23 16.39
CA ARG A 218 -14.91 10.51 16.87
C ARG A 218 -14.46 10.83 18.29
N ALA A 219 -14.49 9.84 19.19
CA ALA A 219 -14.02 9.98 20.57
C ALA A 219 -12.50 10.30 20.62
N PHE A 220 -11.70 9.68 19.75
CA PHE A 220 -10.29 10.00 19.60
C PHE A 220 -10.08 11.46 19.15
N VAL A 221 -10.81 11.92 18.13
CA VAL A 221 -10.76 13.32 17.67
C VAL A 221 -11.08 14.28 18.80
N ALA A 222 -12.13 13.99 19.58
CA ALA A 222 -12.52 14.78 20.74
C ALA A 222 -11.40 14.83 21.80
N ALA A 223 -10.79 13.68 22.11
CA ALA A 223 -9.68 13.60 23.04
C ALA A 223 -8.45 14.40 22.58
N MET A 224 -8.09 14.32 21.29
CA MET A 224 -6.98 15.09 20.73
C MET A 224 -7.24 16.59 20.75
N ARG A 225 -8.47 17.03 20.50
CA ARG A 225 -8.86 18.45 20.61
C ARG A 225 -8.83 18.95 22.04
N ALA A 226 -9.23 18.12 23.00
CA ALA A 226 -9.12 18.45 24.42
C ALA A 226 -7.66 18.64 24.87
N MET A 227 -6.72 17.86 24.29
CA MET A 227 -5.29 18.06 24.54
C MET A 227 -4.75 19.34 23.89
N SER A 228 -5.17 19.62 22.65
CA SER A 228 -4.83 20.86 21.96
C SER A 228 -5.88 21.18 20.87
N PRO A 229 -6.55 22.33 20.95
CA PRO A 229 -7.55 22.74 19.95
C PRO A 229 -6.92 23.10 18.60
N ARG A 230 -5.59 23.13 18.52
CA ARG A 230 -4.87 23.41 17.27
C ARG A 230 -4.93 22.25 16.28
N TRP A 231 -5.12 21.00 16.72
CA TRP A 231 -5.16 19.86 15.83
C TRP A 231 -6.25 19.98 14.76
N ARG A 232 -5.87 19.67 13.53
CA ARG A 232 -6.78 19.50 12.39
C ARG A 232 -6.76 18.06 11.96
N PHE A 233 -7.87 17.63 11.35
CA PHE A 233 -8.08 16.23 11.04
C PHE A 233 -8.52 16.06 9.59
N VAL A 234 -7.94 15.06 8.92
CA VAL A 234 -8.39 14.58 7.61
C VAL A 234 -8.73 13.10 7.73
N SER A 235 -9.96 12.75 7.37
CA SER A 235 -10.40 11.37 7.27
C SER A 235 -10.18 10.84 5.86
N MET A 236 -9.60 9.64 5.75
CA MET A 236 -9.48 8.92 4.49
C MET A 236 -10.76 8.16 4.12
N ASP A 237 -11.72 8.12 5.04
CA ASP A 237 -12.98 7.39 4.88
C ASP A 237 -14.00 8.19 4.07
N ASP A 238 -14.92 7.49 3.45
CA ASP A 238 -16.05 8.11 2.71
C ASP A 238 -17.10 8.70 3.66
N GLU A 239 -17.20 8.17 4.88
CA GLU A 239 -18.11 8.64 5.90
C GLU A 239 -17.49 9.76 6.75
N PRO A 240 -18.21 10.87 6.98
CA PRO A 240 -17.72 11.95 7.82
C PRO A 240 -17.53 11.50 9.27
N LEU A 241 -16.41 11.88 9.87
CA LEU A 241 -16.13 11.65 11.30
C LEU A 241 -16.65 12.74 12.24
N GLY A 242 -17.50 13.63 11.76
CA GLY A 242 -18.09 14.71 12.53
C GLY A 242 -17.53 16.09 12.19
N GLU A 243 -18.06 17.10 12.89
CA GLU A 243 -17.72 18.49 12.66
C GLU A 243 -16.20 18.75 12.78
N GLY A 244 -15.68 19.52 11.83
CA GLY A 244 -14.27 19.92 11.78
C GLY A 244 -13.27 18.80 11.45
N VAL A 245 -13.74 17.67 10.93
CA VAL A 245 -12.92 16.65 10.28
C VAL A 245 -13.21 16.69 8.79
N ALA A 246 -12.22 17.06 7.98
CA ALA A 246 -12.40 17.11 6.53
C ALA A 246 -12.23 15.72 5.91
N GLY A 247 -13.06 15.38 4.94
CA GLY A 247 -12.89 14.17 4.15
C GLY A 247 -11.80 14.33 3.10
N PHE A 248 -10.98 13.29 2.88
CA PHE A 248 -9.99 13.30 1.82
C PHE A 248 -10.62 13.55 0.46
N ARG A 249 -11.75 12.89 0.17
CA ARG A 249 -12.51 13.12 -1.09
C ARG A 249 -13.12 14.51 -1.18
N GLU A 250 -13.53 15.09 -0.08
CA GLU A 250 -14.02 16.47 -0.01
C GLU A 250 -12.91 17.46 -0.41
N LEU A 251 -11.72 17.24 0.10
CA LEU A 251 -10.58 18.11 -0.18
C LEU A 251 -10.02 17.95 -1.59
N PHE A 252 -9.94 16.71 -2.08
CA PHE A 252 -9.19 16.36 -3.27
C PHE A 252 -10.01 15.66 -4.36
N GLY A 253 -11.29 15.36 -4.09
CA GLY A 253 -12.17 14.72 -5.07
C GLY A 253 -12.44 15.61 -6.29
N GLY A 254 -12.69 14.97 -7.43
CA GLY A 254 -13.03 15.66 -8.69
C GLY A 254 -11.82 16.25 -9.44
N GLY A 255 -10.58 16.07 -8.93
CA GLY A 255 -9.36 16.45 -9.63
C GLY A 255 -8.80 15.34 -10.53
N ALA A 256 -7.92 15.71 -11.46
CA ALA A 256 -7.21 14.77 -12.33
C ALA A 256 -5.99 14.11 -11.67
N GLU A 257 -5.62 14.54 -10.47
CA GLU A 257 -4.45 14.00 -9.77
C GLU A 257 -4.71 12.59 -9.22
N PRO A 258 -3.79 11.64 -9.44
CA PRO A 258 -3.91 10.29 -8.90
C PRO A 258 -3.96 10.26 -7.37
N PHE A 259 -4.80 9.37 -6.82
CA PHE A 259 -4.94 9.18 -5.38
C PHE A 259 -3.60 8.97 -4.66
N ALA A 260 -2.76 8.06 -5.16
CA ALA A 260 -1.50 7.75 -4.50
C ALA A 260 -0.53 8.94 -4.48
N ARG A 261 -0.55 9.78 -5.54
CA ARG A 261 0.28 10.98 -5.61
C ARG A 261 -0.20 12.04 -4.61
N LEU A 262 -1.52 12.28 -4.56
CA LEU A 262 -2.15 13.17 -3.56
C LEU A 262 -1.84 12.70 -2.13
N TYR A 263 -1.95 11.39 -1.90
CA TYR A 263 -1.69 10.83 -0.58
C TYR A 263 -0.21 10.93 -0.17
N LYS A 264 0.74 10.68 -1.09
CA LYS A 264 2.17 10.94 -0.84
C LYS A 264 2.42 12.38 -0.40
N ALA A 265 1.79 13.35 -1.08
CA ALA A 265 1.91 14.76 -0.75
C ALA A 265 1.29 15.08 0.62
N LEU A 266 0.11 14.55 0.91
CA LEU A 266 -0.55 14.67 2.21
C LEU A 266 0.28 14.05 3.33
N ALA A 267 0.85 12.86 3.13
CA ALA A 267 1.73 12.21 4.09
C ALA A 267 2.93 13.10 4.46
N GLY A 268 3.45 13.88 3.51
CA GLY A 268 4.49 14.87 3.75
C GLY A 268 4.07 16.08 4.61
N ARG A 269 2.78 16.23 4.88
CA ARG A 269 2.20 17.28 5.74
C ARG A 269 1.62 16.73 7.04
N THR A 270 1.63 15.42 7.21
CA THR A 270 1.01 14.71 8.33
C THR A 270 1.95 14.72 9.55
N ASN A 271 1.45 15.20 10.67
CA ASN A 271 2.15 15.20 11.95
C ASN A 271 1.83 13.97 12.80
N LEU A 272 0.67 13.34 12.55
CA LEU A 272 0.26 12.09 13.16
C LEU A 272 -0.64 11.33 12.18
N PHE A 273 -0.35 10.07 11.97
CA PHE A 273 -1.22 9.15 11.24
C PHE A 273 -1.80 8.11 12.19
N VAL A 274 -3.10 7.84 12.07
CA VAL A 274 -3.81 6.78 12.79
C VAL A 274 -4.58 5.95 11.79
N GLY A 275 -4.32 4.64 11.73
CA GLY A 275 -5.07 3.84 10.76
C GLY A 275 -4.89 2.35 10.86
N ILE A 276 -5.82 1.66 10.17
CA ILE A 276 -5.85 0.21 10.02
C ILE A 276 -4.90 -0.25 8.89
N PRO A 277 -4.57 -1.55 8.78
CA PRO A 277 -3.73 -2.10 7.70
C PRO A 277 -4.43 -2.01 6.33
N ALA A 278 -4.37 -0.83 5.75
CA ALA A 278 -4.86 -0.46 4.42
C ALA A 278 -3.78 0.34 3.69
N GLY A 279 -3.98 0.62 2.41
CA GLY A 279 -2.99 1.34 1.59
C GLY A 279 -2.38 2.58 2.23
N PRO A 280 -3.17 3.48 2.83
CA PRO A 280 -2.65 4.66 3.52
C PRO A 280 -1.68 4.35 4.66
N LEU A 281 -1.98 3.35 5.52
CA LEU A 281 -1.05 2.97 6.59
C LEU A 281 0.27 2.48 6.00
N HIS A 282 0.23 1.56 5.05
CA HIS A 282 1.43 0.97 4.46
C HIS A 282 2.31 2.04 3.79
N LEU A 283 1.70 2.97 3.05
CA LEU A 283 2.45 4.05 2.42
C LEU A 283 3.07 5.01 3.45
N THR A 284 2.35 5.33 4.51
CA THR A 284 2.86 6.16 5.62
C THR A 284 4.00 5.46 6.37
N MET A 285 3.86 4.15 6.60
CA MET A 285 4.90 3.33 7.22
C MET A 285 6.16 3.27 6.35
N ALA A 286 6.01 3.06 5.03
CA ALA A 286 7.13 3.03 4.09
C ALA A 286 7.89 4.36 4.01
N ARG A 287 7.22 5.48 4.27
CA ARG A 287 7.86 6.80 4.37
C ARG A 287 8.80 6.90 5.58
N GLY A 288 8.47 6.27 6.70
CA GLY A 288 9.36 6.08 7.84
C GLY A 288 9.53 7.27 8.79
N ASP A 289 9.13 8.48 8.42
CA ASP A 289 9.34 9.72 9.21
C ASP A 289 8.08 10.29 9.87
N VAL A 290 6.90 9.76 9.55
CA VAL A 290 5.61 10.20 10.09
C VAL A 290 5.29 9.45 11.39
N PRO A 291 5.02 10.14 12.50
CA PRO A 291 4.47 9.52 13.71
C PRO A 291 3.20 8.75 13.37
N THR A 292 3.18 7.44 13.65
CA THR A 292 2.13 6.56 13.14
C THR A 292 1.60 5.65 14.25
N ILE A 293 0.26 5.54 14.34
CA ILE A 293 -0.41 4.54 15.15
C ILE A 293 -1.11 3.55 14.22
N GLY A 294 -0.60 2.34 14.16
CA GLY A 294 -1.22 1.24 13.43
C GLY A 294 -2.24 0.51 14.30
N LEU A 295 -3.47 0.37 13.80
CA LEU A 295 -4.59 -0.31 14.47
C LEU A 295 -4.79 -1.70 13.86
N TRP A 296 -4.29 -2.74 14.52
CA TRP A 296 -4.24 -4.09 13.99
C TRP A 296 -5.38 -4.94 14.56
N LEU A 297 -6.48 -5.02 13.83
CA LEU A 297 -7.72 -5.68 14.25
C LEU A 297 -7.94 -7.04 13.59
N ALA A 298 -7.26 -7.33 12.49
CA ALA A 298 -7.42 -8.59 11.75
C ALA A 298 -6.10 -9.20 11.23
N HIS A 299 -5.04 -8.41 11.15
CA HIS A 299 -3.71 -8.87 10.70
C HIS A 299 -2.67 -8.45 11.72
N HIS A 300 -1.58 -9.19 11.82
CA HIS A 300 -0.46 -8.84 12.68
C HIS A 300 0.54 -7.94 11.94
N PRO A 301 1.13 -6.91 12.59
CA PRO A 301 2.11 -6.03 11.95
C PRO A 301 3.35 -6.76 11.44
N ASP A 302 3.72 -7.88 12.04
CA ASP A 302 4.87 -8.70 11.61
C ASP A 302 4.74 -9.29 10.18
N TRP A 303 3.58 -9.17 9.56
CA TRP A 303 3.39 -9.59 8.17
C TRP A 303 3.96 -8.61 7.16
N TYR A 304 4.40 -7.44 7.62
CA TYR A 304 4.77 -6.33 6.78
C TYR A 304 6.20 -5.86 7.08
N ASP A 305 6.97 -5.54 6.04
CA ASP A 305 8.32 -5.00 6.12
C ASP A 305 8.29 -3.48 5.97
N GLU A 306 7.77 -2.79 6.95
CA GLU A 306 7.65 -1.34 6.91
C GLU A 306 8.24 -0.76 8.19
N PRO A 307 9.58 -0.66 8.27
CA PRO A 307 10.23 -0.16 9.46
C PRO A 307 9.97 1.35 9.59
N ASN A 308 9.07 1.71 10.47
CA ASN A 308 8.91 3.09 10.89
C ASN A 308 9.26 3.20 12.37
N PRO A 309 10.41 3.77 12.73
CA PRO A 309 10.85 3.88 14.12
C PRO A 309 9.93 4.80 14.95
N ARG A 310 9.10 5.59 14.29
CA ARG A 310 8.10 6.47 14.90
C ARG A 310 6.70 5.86 14.92
N ALA A 311 6.58 4.54 14.81
CA ALA A 311 5.28 3.87 14.86
C ALA A 311 5.05 3.18 16.21
N ILE A 312 3.78 3.21 16.65
CA ILE A 312 3.25 2.35 17.71
C ILE A 312 2.17 1.47 17.08
N HIS A 313 2.24 0.17 17.32
CA HIS A 313 1.28 -0.80 16.80
C HIS A 313 0.38 -1.28 17.93
N LEU A 314 -0.90 -0.94 17.86
CA LEU A 314 -1.93 -1.41 18.78
C LEU A 314 -2.57 -2.66 18.17
N VAL A 315 -2.40 -3.80 18.83
CA VAL A 315 -2.84 -5.12 18.34
C VAL A 315 -4.03 -5.60 19.16
N GLY A 316 -5.20 -5.67 18.54
CA GLY A 316 -6.43 -6.09 19.19
C GLY A 316 -6.40 -7.57 19.55
N ARG A 317 -7.16 -7.93 20.60
CA ARG A 317 -7.25 -9.29 21.13
C ARG A 317 -7.64 -10.33 20.08
N TYR A 318 -8.49 -9.96 19.12
CA TYR A 318 -8.90 -10.87 18.03
C TYR A 318 -7.71 -11.39 17.21
N VAL A 319 -6.73 -10.54 16.93
CA VAL A 319 -5.52 -10.94 16.18
C VAL A 319 -4.74 -12.00 16.93
N ARG A 320 -4.65 -11.85 18.27
CA ARG A 320 -3.98 -12.80 19.15
C ARG A 320 -4.74 -14.15 19.25
N GLU A 321 -6.07 -14.13 19.31
CA GLU A 321 -6.89 -15.33 19.52
C GLU A 321 -7.13 -16.15 18.24
N CYS A 322 -7.31 -15.49 17.08
CA CYS A 322 -7.73 -16.17 15.84
C CYS A 322 -6.60 -16.85 15.09
N GLY A 323 -5.39 -16.92 15.65
CA GLY A 323 -4.29 -17.66 15.05
C GLY A 323 -3.62 -16.96 13.86
N PHE A 324 -4.09 -15.77 13.44
CA PHE A 324 -3.34 -14.89 12.56
C PHE A 324 -2.02 -14.45 13.21
N ASP A 325 -1.93 -14.61 14.53
CA ASP A 325 -0.75 -14.31 15.34
C ASP A 325 0.07 -15.57 15.66
N ARG A 326 -0.35 -16.74 15.20
CA ARG A 326 0.42 -17.97 15.42
C ARG A 326 1.68 -17.90 14.57
N ARG A 327 2.70 -17.32 15.16
CA ARG A 327 4.06 -17.63 14.73
C ARG A 327 4.22 -19.14 14.80
N PRO A 328 4.74 -19.78 13.75
CA PRO A 328 5.21 -21.15 13.93
C PRO A 328 6.18 -21.12 15.12
N ALA A 329 6.12 -22.17 15.94
CA ALA A 329 7.01 -22.34 17.10
C ALA A 329 8.51 -22.24 16.73
N THR A 330 8.84 -22.27 15.45
CA THR A 330 10.16 -22.15 14.85
C THR A 330 10.55 -20.72 14.47
N ALA A 331 9.67 -19.72 14.61
CA ALA A 331 10.03 -18.32 14.37
C ALA A 331 10.96 -17.85 15.51
N THR A 332 12.24 -18.04 15.34
CA THR A 332 13.27 -17.87 16.38
C THR A 332 13.70 -16.43 16.61
N LYS A 333 13.20 -15.46 15.82
CA LYS A 333 13.58 -14.05 15.98
C LYS A 333 12.36 -13.20 16.31
N PRO A 334 12.44 -12.34 17.35
CA PRO A 334 11.43 -11.33 17.57
C PRO A 334 11.38 -10.42 16.32
N SER A 335 10.18 -10.00 15.95
CA SER A 335 9.99 -8.97 14.94
C SER A 335 10.85 -7.74 15.25
N SER A 336 11.38 -7.10 14.22
CA SER A 336 12.02 -5.79 14.36
C SER A 336 11.09 -4.73 14.96
N LEU A 337 9.77 -5.00 14.95
CA LEU A 337 8.73 -4.14 15.49
C LEU A 337 8.32 -4.51 16.92
N ALA A 338 8.85 -5.59 17.50
CA ALA A 338 8.41 -6.12 18.80
C ALA A 338 8.42 -5.08 19.93
N HIS A 339 9.38 -4.16 19.93
CA HIS A 339 9.52 -3.12 20.95
C HIS A 339 8.43 -2.03 20.89
N ARG A 340 7.69 -1.94 19.78
CA ARG A 340 6.60 -0.98 19.57
C ARG A 340 5.22 -1.61 19.51
N LEU A 341 5.13 -2.92 19.77
CA LEU A 341 3.85 -3.64 19.84
C LEU A 341 3.20 -3.44 21.20
N ARG A 342 1.91 -3.14 21.18
CA ARG A 342 1.06 -3.07 22.36
C ARG A 342 -0.18 -3.90 22.15
N TYR A 343 -0.32 -4.97 22.89
CA TYR A 343 -1.50 -5.82 22.86
C TYR A 343 -2.61 -5.21 23.70
N VAL A 344 -3.78 -5.08 23.09
CA VAL A 344 -4.98 -4.57 23.75
C VAL A 344 -5.86 -5.76 24.12
N GLU A 345 -6.37 -5.80 25.36
CA GLU A 345 -7.17 -6.92 25.88
C GLU A 345 -8.60 -6.95 25.33
N THR A 346 -9.03 -5.91 24.64
CA THR A 346 -10.35 -5.79 24.02
C THR A 346 -10.33 -6.18 22.54
N ARG A 347 -11.48 -6.60 21.99
CA ARG A 347 -11.61 -6.85 20.54
C ARG A 347 -11.54 -5.56 19.72
N SER A 348 -12.03 -4.47 20.28
CA SER A 348 -11.95 -3.13 19.72
C SER A 348 -10.84 -2.36 20.41
N ILE A 349 -10.12 -1.53 19.67
CA ILE A 349 -9.13 -0.60 20.22
C ILE A 349 -9.87 0.70 20.55
N ASP A 350 -9.98 1.01 21.84
CA ASP A 350 -10.71 2.18 22.30
C ASP A 350 -9.95 3.49 22.04
N ALA A 351 -10.71 4.58 21.96
CA ALA A 351 -10.20 5.92 21.68
C ALA A 351 -9.16 6.40 22.70
N ARG A 352 -9.29 6.02 23.97
CA ARG A 352 -8.37 6.43 25.03
C ARG A 352 -7.00 5.79 24.81
N THR A 353 -6.97 4.49 24.53
CA THR A 353 -5.73 3.76 24.22
C THR A 353 -5.01 4.40 23.02
N VAL A 354 -5.74 4.80 21.97
CA VAL A 354 -5.17 5.49 20.81
C VAL A 354 -4.65 6.89 21.18
N ALA A 355 -5.39 7.64 21.99
CA ALA A 355 -4.99 8.96 22.44
C ALA A 355 -3.74 8.93 23.35
N ASP A 356 -3.61 7.90 24.18
CA ASP A 356 -2.42 7.70 25.01
C ASP A 356 -1.19 7.39 24.17
N ALA A 357 -1.34 6.54 23.14
CA ALA A 357 -0.28 6.30 22.18
C ALA A 357 0.10 7.56 21.38
N ALA A 358 -0.91 8.37 21.02
CA ALA A 358 -0.67 9.64 20.35
C ALA A 358 0.15 10.61 21.21
N ARG A 359 -0.20 10.77 22.48
CA ARG A 359 0.58 11.63 23.40
C ARG A 359 2.04 11.23 23.46
N GLU A 360 2.34 9.94 23.51
CA GLU A 360 3.72 9.44 23.53
C GLU A 360 4.50 9.78 22.25
N LEU A 361 3.82 9.70 21.09
CA LEU A 361 4.48 9.96 19.80
C LEU A 361 4.72 11.43 19.51
N ILE A 362 3.89 12.32 20.08
CA ILE A 362 3.95 13.78 19.82
C ILE A 362 4.64 14.55 20.95
N ALA A 363 4.95 13.91 22.08
CA ALA A 363 5.76 14.46 23.16
C ALA A 363 7.22 14.60 22.73
#